data_fb703da4289e24658bbdf9979c701ffb
#
_entry.id   fb703da4289e24658bbdf9979c701ffb
#
_cell.length_a   1.000
_cell.length_b   1.000
_cell.length_c   1.000
_cell.angle_alpha   90.00
_cell.angle_beta   90.00
_cell.angle_gamma   90.00
#
_symmetry.space_group_name_H-M   'P 1'
#
loop_
_entity.id
_entity.type
_entity.pdbx_description
1 polymer ?
#
loop_
_entity_poly.entity_id
_entity_poly.type
_entity_poly.pdbx_seq_one_letter_code
_entity_poly.pdbx_strand_id
1 'polypeptide(L)'
;MNYNLIIKDPKEREWITMLNDEIQLIVEMLLNKYPQIEKMEFTQLKYERIYCFKCSNNIKCFLLVKDSLVENYIAIFVKNGNYKANLSFPNKIYINNDLLIKSEEYYENNKFKHEIMHNYYSKGKLKNKLYFNEIGQLHRSDGPAFISYSPAGKIIKRKFFLNDKIYDELPYEVKIACENLN
;
A
#
# COMPACT_ATOMS: atom_id res chain seq x y z
N MET A 1 6.36 -21.24 -1.06
CA MET A 1 5.06 -21.64 -1.66
C MET A 1 5.09 -21.24 -3.12
N ASN A 2 5.00 -22.22 -4.04
CA ASN A 2 4.89 -21.89 -5.47
C ASN A 2 3.46 -21.43 -5.75
N TYR A 3 3.25 -20.16 -5.91
CA TYR A 3 1.99 -19.65 -6.46
C TYR A 3 1.96 -19.99 -7.95
N ASN A 4 1.28 -21.07 -8.31
CA ASN A 4 1.01 -21.39 -9.70
C ASN A 4 0.06 -20.36 -10.25
N LEU A 5 0.58 -19.40 -11.04
CA LEU A 5 -0.23 -18.59 -11.94
C LEU A 5 -0.97 -19.55 -12.89
N ILE A 6 -2.27 -19.75 -12.67
CA ILE A 6 -3.09 -20.63 -13.51
C ILE A 6 -3.34 -19.90 -14.83
N ILE A 7 -2.55 -20.25 -15.83
CA ILE A 7 -2.64 -19.71 -17.20
C ILE A 7 -3.53 -20.61 -18.02
N LYS A 8 -4.64 -20.09 -18.49
CA LYS A 8 -5.64 -20.86 -19.27
C LYS A 8 -5.42 -20.82 -20.79
N ASP A 9 -4.64 -19.87 -21.34
CA ASP A 9 -4.41 -19.70 -22.78
C ASP A 9 -2.92 -19.87 -23.13
N PRO A 10 -2.56 -20.67 -24.17
CA PRO A 10 -1.17 -20.81 -24.63
C PRO A 10 -0.51 -19.49 -25.07
N LYS A 11 -1.28 -18.53 -25.59
CA LYS A 11 -0.78 -17.17 -25.90
C LYS A 11 -0.47 -16.36 -24.65
N GLU A 12 -1.16 -16.61 -23.54
CA GLU A 12 -0.85 -16.01 -22.24
C GLU A 12 0.48 -16.54 -21.67
N ARG A 13 0.92 -17.75 -22.02
CA ARG A 13 2.22 -18.29 -21.60
C ARG A 13 3.40 -17.50 -22.12
N GLU A 14 3.36 -17.02 -23.37
CA GLU A 14 4.42 -16.16 -23.91
C GLU A 14 4.49 -14.81 -23.20
N TRP A 15 3.36 -14.26 -22.77
CA TRP A 15 3.29 -13.00 -22.05
C TRP A 15 3.76 -13.12 -20.58
N ILE A 16 3.59 -14.29 -19.96
CA ILE A 16 3.97 -14.54 -18.56
C ILE A 16 5.47 -14.81 -18.41
N THR A 17 6.11 -15.40 -19.41
CA THR A 17 7.57 -15.43 -19.49
C THR A 17 8.17 -14.03 -19.70
N MET A 18 7.36 -13.04 -20.14
CA MET A 18 7.71 -11.62 -20.22
C MET A 18 7.25 -10.78 -19.03
N LEU A 19 6.53 -11.35 -18.05
CA LEU A 19 6.40 -10.72 -16.74
C LEU A 19 7.80 -10.67 -16.16
N ASN A 20 8.41 -9.49 -16.30
CA ASN A 20 9.70 -9.17 -15.74
C ASN A 20 9.73 -9.68 -14.30
N ASP A 21 10.81 -10.30 -13.86
CA ASP A 21 11.00 -10.83 -12.50
C ASP A 21 10.59 -9.82 -11.41
N GLU A 22 10.77 -8.53 -11.69
CA GLU A 22 10.34 -7.43 -10.81
C GLU A 22 8.82 -7.38 -10.59
N ILE A 23 7.99 -7.61 -11.63
CA ILE A 23 6.52 -7.61 -11.50
C ILE A 23 6.07 -8.78 -10.64
N GLN A 24 6.71 -9.94 -10.78
CA GLN A 24 6.43 -11.11 -9.94
C GLN A 24 6.77 -10.82 -8.48
N LEU A 25 7.93 -10.23 -8.21
CA LEU A 25 8.34 -9.83 -6.85
C LEU A 25 7.37 -8.83 -6.23
N ILE A 26 6.85 -7.86 -7.01
CA ILE A 26 5.84 -6.90 -6.53
C ILE A 26 4.54 -7.61 -6.18
N VAL A 27 4.06 -8.53 -7.04
CA VAL A 27 2.84 -9.31 -6.76
C VAL A 27 2.99 -10.14 -5.50
N GLU A 28 4.10 -10.84 -5.33
CA GLU A 28 4.41 -11.61 -4.12
C GLU A 28 4.46 -10.73 -2.86
N MET A 29 5.13 -9.57 -2.96
CA MET A 29 5.19 -8.60 -1.87
C MET A 29 3.79 -8.10 -1.47
N LEU A 30 2.93 -7.77 -2.45
CA LEU A 30 1.57 -7.29 -2.20
C LEU A 30 0.71 -8.37 -1.53
N LEU A 31 0.77 -9.62 -2.02
CA LEU A 31 0.04 -10.75 -1.43
C LEU A 31 0.50 -11.06 -0.01
N ASN A 32 1.80 -11.02 0.25
CA ASN A 32 2.36 -11.25 1.58
C ASN A 32 1.99 -10.16 2.58
N LYS A 33 2.01 -8.90 2.14
CA LYS A 33 1.72 -7.76 3.01
C LYS A 33 0.22 -7.55 3.26
N TYR A 34 -0.61 -7.86 2.27
CA TYR A 34 -2.07 -7.67 2.31
C TYR A 34 -2.79 -9.00 2.08
N PRO A 35 -2.86 -9.90 3.07
CA PRO A 35 -3.48 -11.22 2.92
C PRO A 35 -4.97 -11.14 2.53
N GLN A 36 -5.62 -9.99 2.75
CA GLN A 36 -7.01 -9.74 2.31
C GLN A 36 -7.18 -9.74 0.79
N ILE A 37 -6.09 -9.58 0.02
CA ILE A 37 -6.11 -9.68 -1.45
C ILE A 37 -6.32 -11.14 -1.88
N GLU A 38 -5.91 -12.12 -1.07
CA GLU A 38 -5.96 -13.59 -1.25
C GLU A 38 -5.22 -14.07 -2.50
N LYS A 39 -5.49 -13.50 -3.68
CA LYS A 39 -4.86 -13.86 -4.96
C LYS A 39 -4.77 -12.68 -5.92
N MET A 40 -3.82 -12.75 -6.83
CA MET A 40 -3.69 -11.85 -7.98
C MET A 40 -3.43 -12.69 -9.24
N GLU A 41 -4.42 -12.79 -10.12
CA GLU A 41 -4.32 -13.50 -11.39
C GLU A 41 -4.12 -12.47 -12.52
N PHE A 42 -3.01 -12.59 -13.25
CA PHE A 42 -2.78 -11.74 -14.43
C PHE A 42 -3.88 -11.94 -15.47
N THR A 43 -4.39 -10.85 -16.02
CA THR A 43 -5.45 -10.90 -17.02
C THR A 43 -5.03 -10.31 -18.36
N GLN A 44 -4.28 -9.20 -18.34
CA GLN A 44 -3.84 -8.54 -19.57
C GLN A 44 -2.79 -7.45 -19.29
N LEU A 45 -2.01 -7.11 -20.31
CA LEU A 45 -1.16 -5.93 -20.37
C LEU A 45 -1.86 -4.85 -21.20
N LYS A 46 -1.95 -3.62 -20.67
CA LYS A 46 -2.49 -2.45 -21.38
C LYS A 46 -1.41 -1.41 -21.56
N TYR A 47 -1.32 -0.84 -22.78
CA TYR A 47 -0.43 0.29 -23.07
C TYR A 47 1.04 0.04 -22.64
N GLU A 48 1.53 -1.21 -22.81
CA GLU A 48 2.91 -1.64 -22.51
C GLU A 48 3.41 -1.42 -21.08
N ARG A 49 2.64 -0.71 -20.25
CA ARG A 49 3.05 -0.31 -18.88
C ARG A 49 2.00 -0.51 -17.81
N ILE A 50 0.83 -1.08 -18.15
CA ILE A 50 -0.25 -1.32 -17.20
C ILE A 50 -0.57 -2.81 -17.15
N TYR A 51 -0.10 -3.47 -16.11
CA TYR A 51 -0.43 -4.86 -15.82
C TYR A 51 -1.75 -4.94 -15.07
N CYS A 52 -2.69 -5.72 -15.60
CA CYS A 52 -4.01 -5.88 -15.00
C CYS A 52 -4.11 -7.25 -14.34
N PHE A 53 -4.55 -7.27 -13.09
CA PHE A 53 -4.77 -8.48 -12.32
C PHE A 53 -6.22 -8.54 -11.82
N LYS A 54 -6.77 -9.75 -11.81
CA LYS A 54 -8.02 -10.07 -11.13
C LYS A 54 -7.67 -10.56 -9.73
N CYS A 55 -8.23 -9.91 -8.71
CA CYS A 55 -8.13 -10.32 -7.32
C CYS A 55 -9.44 -10.96 -6.86
N SER A 56 -9.49 -11.46 -5.61
CA SER A 56 -10.72 -11.95 -4.98
C SER A 56 -11.76 -10.83 -4.80
N ASN A 57 -13.02 -11.20 -4.52
CA ASN A 57 -14.10 -10.27 -4.14
C ASN A 57 -14.40 -9.13 -5.13
N ASN A 58 -14.36 -9.42 -6.46
CA ASN A 58 -14.56 -8.44 -7.53
C ASN A 58 -13.59 -7.24 -7.51
N ILE A 59 -12.41 -7.43 -6.94
CA ILE A 59 -11.33 -6.45 -6.96
C ILE A 59 -10.44 -6.71 -8.18
N LYS A 60 -10.02 -5.65 -8.84
CA LYS A 60 -8.97 -5.64 -9.87
C LYS A 60 -7.79 -4.82 -9.37
N CYS A 61 -6.58 -5.25 -9.65
CA CYS A 61 -5.39 -4.46 -9.45
C CYS A 61 -4.84 -4.02 -10.80
N PHE A 62 -4.52 -2.74 -10.91
CA PHE A 62 -3.78 -2.15 -12.02
C PHE A 62 -2.40 -1.76 -11.50
N LEU A 63 -1.38 -2.47 -11.96
CA LEU A 63 0.00 -2.13 -11.63
C LEU A 63 0.59 -1.31 -12.78
N LEU A 64 0.85 -0.03 -12.50
CA LEU A 64 1.41 0.92 -13.45
C LEU A 64 2.93 1.00 -13.24
N VAL A 65 3.69 0.87 -14.31
CA VAL A 65 5.13 1.13 -14.33
C VAL A 65 5.37 2.58 -14.70
N LYS A 66 6.07 3.32 -13.86
CA LYS A 66 6.45 4.72 -14.10
C LYS A 66 7.95 4.86 -14.29
N ASP A 67 8.35 5.62 -15.32
CA ASP A 67 9.72 6.09 -15.48
C ASP A 67 9.94 7.32 -14.59
N SER A 68 10.11 7.10 -13.31
CA SER A 68 10.40 8.16 -12.35
C SER A 68 11.57 7.74 -11.48
N LEU A 69 12.46 8.68 -11.16
CA LEU A 69 13.62 8.45 -10.30
C LEU A 69 13.23 8.09 -8.85
N VAL A 70 11.98 8.31 -8.46
CA VAL A 70 11.53 8.19 -7.06
C VAL A 70 10.50 7.09 -6.86
N GLU A 71 9.63 6.85 -7.86
CA GLU A 71 8.53 5.87 -7.77
C GLU A 71 8.41 5.14 -9.10
N ASN A 72 8.73 3.84 -9.11
CA ASN A 72 8.67 3.05 -10.34
C ASN A 72 7.31 2.40 -10.57
N TYR A 73 6.57 2.09 -9.50
CA TYR A 73 5.33 1.32 -9.60
C TYR A 73 4.22 1.92 -8.76
N ILE A 74 3.01 1.91 -9.31
CA ILE A 74 1.79 2.24 -8.57
C ILE A 74 0.81 1.08 -8.73
N ALA A 75 0.48 0.41 -7.62
CA ALA A 75 -0.63 -0.53 -7.58
C ALA A 75 -1.92 0.20 -7.21
N ILE A 76 -2.95 0.10 -8.06
CA ILE A 76 -4.27 0.71 -7.84
C ILE A 76 -5.31 -0.40 -7.76
N PHE A 77 -6.02 -0.49 -6.64
CA PHE A 77 -7.08 -1.48 -6.43
C PHE A 77 -8.45 -0.86 -6.69
N VAL A 78 -9.24 -1.56 -7.50
CA VAL A 78 -10.55 -1.12 -7.98
C VAL A 78 -11.59 -2.19 -7.65
N LYS A 79 -12.62 -1.85 -6.85
CA LYS A 79 -13.74 -2.75 -6.53
C LYS A 79 -14.99 -2.30 -7.27
N ASN A 80 -15.62 -3.19 -8.05
CA ASN A 80 -16.82 -2.87 -8.82
C ASN A 80 -16.67 -1.61 -9.71
N GLY A 81 -15.50 -1.41 -10.32
CA GLY A 81 -15.22 -0.22 -11.14
C GLY A 81 -14.86 1.06 -10.38
N ASN A 82 -14.86 1.03 -9.04
CA ASN A 82 -14.57 2.19 -8.20
C ASN A 82 -13.21 2.04 -7.47
N TYR A 83 -12.23 2.89 -7.79
CA TYR A 83 -10.94 2.92 -7.12
C TYR A 83 -10.97 3.58 -5.73
N LYS A 84 -12.05 4.28 -5.40
CA LYS A 84 -12.29 4.91 -4.09
C LYS A 84 -13.22 4.08 -3.20
N ALA A 85 -13.42 2.80 -3.54
CA ALA A 85 -14.24 1.90 -2.74
C ALA A 85 -13.62 1.66 -1.36
N ASN A 86 -14.46 1.39 -0.36
CA ASN A 86 -13.99 0.97 0.95
C ASN A 86 -13.33 -0.41 0.82
N LEU A 87 -12.03 -0.46 1.11
CA LEU A 87 -11.23 -1.69 1.16
C LEU A 87 -10.62 -1.82 2.56
N SER A 88 -10.40 -3.04 3.00
CA SER A 88 -9.70 -3.35 4.26
C SER A 88 -8.16 -3.22 4.14
N PHE A 89 -7.67 -2.76 2.99
CA PHE A 89 -6.27 -2.50 2.67
C PHE A 89 -6.18 -1.26 1.77
N PRO A 90 -4.96 -0.72 1.48
CA PRO A 90 -4.81 0.51 0.71
C PRO A 90 -5.41 0.43 -0.69
N ASN A 91 -6.05 1.51 -1.14
CA ASN A 91 -6.56 1.61 -2.51
C ASN A 91 -5.46 1.89 -3.51
N LYS A 92 -4.39 2.59 -3.09
CA LYS A 92 -3.18 2.80 -3.87
C LYS A 92 -1.93 2.55 -3.05
N ILE A 93 -0.92 2.00 -3.70
CA ILE A 93 0.38 1.70 -3.11
C ILE A 93 1.45 2.20 -4.07
N TYR A 94 2.32 3.06 -3.58
CA TYR A 94 3.47 3.58 -4.31
C TYR A 94 4.72 2.80 -3.90
N ILE A 95 5.45 2.28 -4.89
CA ILE A 95 6.59 1.40 -4.71
C ILE A 95 7.80 2.01 -5.42
N ASN A 96 8.95 2.09 -4.76
CA ASN A 96 10.17 2.61 -5.35
C ASN A 96 10.97 1.54 -6.12
N ASN A 97 12.09 1.96 -6.72
CA ASN A 97 13.01 1.11 -7.50
C ASN A 97 13.61 -0.06 -6.69
N ASP A 98 13.71 0.08 -5.37
CA ASP A 98 14.20 -0.98 -4.49
C ASP A 98 13.07 -1.95 -4.06
N LEU A 99 11.92 -1.88 -4.72
CA LEU A 99 10.70 -2.63 -4.41
C LEU A 99 10.18 -2.40 -2.97
N LEU A 100 10.40 -1.19 -2.44
CA LEU A 100 9.94 -0.81 -1.11
C LEU A 100 8.69 0.09 -1.23
N ILE A 101 7.71 -0.14 -0.37
CA ILE A 101 6.49 0.68 -0.32
C ILE A 101 6.83 2.06 0.22
N LYS A 102 6.62 3.10 -0.59
CA LYS A 102 6.84 4.50 -0.22
C LYS A 102 5.64 5.11 0.46
N SER A 103 4.44 4.88 -0.09
CA SER A 103 3.22 5.31 0.56
C SER A 103 2.02 4.42 0.24
N GLU A 104 1.01 4.53 1.06
CA GLU A 104 -0.26 3.80 1.02
C GLU A 104 -1.39 4.81 1.17
N GLU A 105 -2.27 4.93 0.16
CA GLU A 105 -3.46 5.79 0.22
C GLU A 105 -4.71 4.96 0.52
N TYR A 106 -5.52 5.44 1.46
CA TYR A 106 -6.78 4.84 1.87
C TYR A 106 -7.96 5.75 1.53
N TYR A 107 -9.04 5.17 1.08
CA TYR A 107 -10.28 5.86 0.74
C TYR A 107 -11.45 5.27 1.52
N GLU A 108 -12.39 6.13 1.89
CA GLU A 108 -13.63 5.77 2.56
C GLU A 108 -14.76 6.64 2.01
N ASN A 109 -15.92 6.03 1.71
CA ASN A 109 -17.08 6.73 1.15
C ASN A 109 -16.75 7.60 -0.07
N ASN A 110 -15.93 7.08 -1.00
CA ASN A 110 -15.44 7.75 -2.20
C ASN A 110 -14.56 8.99 -1.96
N LYS A 111 -14.10 9.21 -0.72
CA LYS A 111 -13.20 10.31 -0.37
C LYS A 111 -11.85 9.76 0.05
N PHE A 112 -10.79 10.52 -0.22
CA PHE A 112 -9.47 10.26 0.37
C PHE A 112 -9.60 10.38 1.90
N LYS A 113 -9.10 9.40 2.62
CA LYS A 113 -9.19 9.33 4.09
C LYS A 113 -7.86 9.68 4.76
N HIS A 114 -6.82 8.95 4.40
CA HIS A 114 -5.49 9.15 4.94
C HIS A 114 -4.41 8.51 4.07
N GLU A 115 -3.18 8.93 4.29
CA GLU A 115 -1.98 8.36 3.69
C GLU A 115 -1.03 7.89 4.79
N ILE A 116 -0.34 6.78 4.53
CA ILE A 116 0.76 6.30 5.36
C ILE A 116 2.04 6.36 4.53
N MET A 117 2.99 7.20 4.94
CA MET A 117 4.27 7.37 4.27
C MET A 117 5.38 6.61 5.00
N HIS A 118 6.27 5.96 4.23
CA HIS A 118 7.38 5.16 4.74
C HIS A 118 8.72 5.74 4.27
N ASN A 119 9.64 5.98 5.18
CA ASN A 119 11.02 6.33 4.88
C ASN A 119 11.95 5.19 5.31
N TYR A 120 13.01 4.94 4.55
CA TYR A 120 13.92 3.82 4.76
C TYR A 120 15.36 4.28 4.97
N TYR A 121 16.14 3.46 5.67
CA TYR A 121 17.60 3.51 5.64
C TYR A 121 18.11 2.98 4.31
N SER A 122 19.38 3.27 3.99
CA SER A 122 20.03 2.86 2.73
C SER A 122 20.00 1.35 2.41
N LYS A 123 19.72 0.51 3.40
CA LYS A 123 19.60 -0.97 3.24
C LYS A 123 18.17 -1.46 3.25
N GLY A 124 17.19 -0.62 2.91
CA GLY A 124 15.79 -0.99 2.82
C GLY A 124 15.08 -1.24 4.15
N LYS A 125 15.74 -1.02 5.30
CA LYS A 125 15.11 -1.12 6.62
C LYS A 125 14.28 0.11 6.91
N LEU A 126 13.07 -0.06 7.42
CA LEU A 126 12.17 1.03 7.76
C LEU A 126 12.81 1.96 8.79
N LYS A 127 12.86 3.27 8.47
CA LYS A 127 13.40 4.33 9.32
C LYS A 127 12.29 5.09 10.02
N ASN A 128 11.31 5.57 9.26
CA ASN A 128 10.17 6.29 9.81
C ASN A 128 8.87 5.83 9.16
N LYS A 129 7.78 5.90 9.93
CA LYS A 129 6.41 5.76 9.47
C LYS A 129 5.64 7.01 9.89
N LEU A 130 4.95 7.64 8.95
CA LEU A 130 4.19 8.87 9.13
C LEU A 130 2.76 8.64 8.66
N TYR A 131 1.80 9.19 9.41
CA TYR A 131 0.38 9.12 9.10
C TYR A 131 -0.15 10.52 8.84
N PHE A 132 -0.83 10.71 7.72
CA PHE A 132 -1.38 11.99 7.30
C PHE A 132 -2.89 11.87 7.12
N ASN A 133 -3.62 12.94 7.47
CA ASN A 133 -5.05 13.05 7.21
C ASN A 133 -5.34 13.44 5.74
N GLU A 134 -6.61 13.66 5.42
CA GLU A 134 -7.12 14.00 4.09
C GLU A 134 -6.58 15.31 3.50
N ILE A 135 -6.06 16.20 4.34
CA ILE A 135 -5.49 17.50 3.93
C ILE A 135 -3.96 17.56 4.09
N GLY A 136 -3.30 16.39 4.27
CA GLY A 136 -1.84 16.28 4.31
C GLY A 136 -1.19 16.70 5.64
N GLN A 137 -1.96 16.82 6.72
CA GLN A 137 -1.43 17.11 8.05
C GLN A 137 -1.07 15.81 8.78
N LEU A 138 0.01 15.82 9.58
CA LEU A 138 0.32 14.72 10.48
C LEU A 138 -0.83 14.50 11.46
N HIS A 139 -1.46 13.33 11.36
CA HIS A 139 -2.65 13.01 12.14
C HIS A 139 -2.82 11.52 12.30
N ARG A 140 -3.10 11.09 13.53
CA ARG A 140 -3.57 9.75 13.82
C ARG A 140 -4.33 9.75 15.15
N SER A 141 -5.60 9.34 15.13
CA SER A 141 -6.46 9.32 16.33
C SER A 141 -6.27 8.07 17.20
N ASP A 142 -5.82 6.96 16.62
CA ASP A 142 -5.69 5.66 17.31
C ASP A 142 -4.26 5.30 17.71
N GLY A 143 -3.31 6.24 17.57
CA GLY A 143 -1.91 5.97 17.92
C GLY A 143 -0.95 7.10 17.55
N PRO A 144 0.37 6.86 17.59
CA PRO A 144 1.36 7.85 17.18
C PRO A 144 1.32 8.06 15.67
N ALA A 145 1.26 9.34 15.25
CA ALA A 145 1.30 9.71 13.82
C ALA A 145 2.74 9.73 13.25
N PHE A 146 3.75 9.78 14.11
CA PHE A 146 5.14 9.61 13.74
C PHE A 146 5.78 8.51 14.57
N ILE A 147 6.39 7.52 13.88
CA ILE A 147 7.13 6.43 14.51
C ILE A 147 8.50 6.35 13.87
N SER A 148 9.56 6.36 14.68
CA SER A 148 10.94 6.17 14.21
C SER A 148 11.52 4.87 14.74
N TYR A 149 12.29 4.22 13.88
CA TYR A 149 12.90 2.91 14.14
C TYR A 149 14.43 3.03 14.06
N SER A 150 15.12 2.23 14.86
CA SER A 150 16.57 2.02 14.73
C SER A 150 16.88 1.14 13.49
N PRO A 151 18.14 1.08 13.01
CA PRO A 151 18.54 0.13 11.98
C PRO A 151 18.31 -1.34 12.35
N ALA A 152 18.16 -1.66 13.64
CA ALA A 152 17.80 -2.99 14.14
C ALA A 152 16.28 -3.25 14.17
N GLY A 153 15.45 -2.29 13.70
CA GLY A 153 14.00 -2.40 13.67
C GLY A 153 13.28 -2.11 14.99
N LYS A 154 14.01 -1.70 16.04
CA LYS A 154 13.40 -1.31 17.33
C LYS A 154 12.84 0.10 17.24
N ILE A 155 11.65 0.34 17.80
CA ILE A 155 11.08 1.68 17.92
C ILE A 155 11.94 2.50 18.87
N ILE A 156 12.42 3.66 18.40
CA ILE A 156 13.25 4.60 19.18
C ILE A 156 12.53 5.90 19.48
N LYS A 157 11.45 6.22 18.74
CA LYS A 157 10.67 7.45 18.97
C LYS A 157 9.24 7.27 18.51
N ARG A 158 8.32 7.80 19.29
CA ARG A 158 6.90 7.97 18.96
C ARG A 158 6.51 9.41 19.21
N LYS A 159 5.67 9.98 18.33
CA LYS A 159 5.06 11.29 18.57
C LYS A 159 3.59 11.23 18.14
N PHE A 160 2.75 11.79 18.96
CA PHE A 160 1.31 11.89 18.70
C PHE A 160 1.00 13.23 18.07
N PHE A 161 0.27 13.22 16.95
CA PHE A 161 -0.18 14.42 16.27
C PHE A 161 -1.66 14.30 15.94
N LEU A 162 -2.40 15.38 16.17
CA LEU A 162 -3.76 15.59 15.69
C LEU A 162 -3.78 16.90 14.90
N ASN A 163 -3.93 16.81 13.59
CA ASN A 163 -3.93 17.95 12.66
C ASN A 163 -2.68 18.85 12.84
N ASP A 164 -1.48 18.24 12.72
CA ASP A 164 -0.15 18.83 12.95
C ASP A 164 0.14 19.31 14.37
N LYS A 165 -0.83 19.28 15.27
CA LYS A 165 -0.60 19.65 16.68
C LYS A 165 -0.02 18.46 17.42
N ILE A 166 1.15 18.65 18.07
CA ILE A 166 1.86 17.62 18.82
C ILE A 166 1.27 17.48 20.23
N TYR A 167 1.25 16.24 20.71
CA TYR A 167 0.85 15.85 22.07
C TYR A 167 1.87 14.85 22.64
N ASP A 168 2.07 14.85 23.95
CA ASP A 168 2.92 13.86 24.61
C ASP A 168 2.28 12.47 24.57
N GLU A 169 0.94 12.42 24.68
CA GLU A 169 0.09 11.26 24.46
C GLU A 169 -1.24 11.69 23.84
N LEU A 170 -2.04 10.75 23.32
CA LEU A 170 -3.37 11.08 22.80
C LEU A 170 -4.27 11.60 23.93
N PRO A 171 -5.01 12.71 23.70
CA PRO A 171 -6.02 13.20 24.62
C PRO A 171 -7.02 12.11 25.02
N TYR A 172 -7.46 12.15 26.27
CA TYR A 172 -8.33 11.12 26.86
C TYR A 172 -9.63 10.93 26.07
N GLU A 173 -10.24 12.04 25.62
CA GLU A 173 -11.48 12.03 24.83
C GLU A 173 -11.29 11.31 23.49
N VAL A 174 -10.11 11.43 22.87
CA VAL A 174 -9.76 10.75 21.61
C VAL A 174 -9.56 9.26 21.86
N LYS A 175 -8.92 8.88 22.98
CA LYS A 175 -8.75 7.47 23.35
C LYS A 175 -10.10 6.77 23.52
N ILE A 176 -11.02 7.37 24.29
CA ILE A 176 -12.39 6.82 24.49
C ILE A 176 -13.15 6.71 23.17
N ALA A 177 -13.08 7.74 22.30
CA ALA A 177 -13.78 7.71 21.02
C ALA A 177 -13.28 6.54 20.13
N CYS A 178 -11.98 6.21 20.17
CA CYS A 178 -11.42 5.08 19.44
C CYS A 178 -11.80 3.72 20.04
N GLU A 179 -11.91 3.60 21.36
CA GLU A 179 -12.32 2.36 22.05
C GLU A 179 -13.80 2.02 21.78
N ASN A 180 -14.66 3.03 21.61
CA ASN A 180 -16.09 2.86 21.33
C ASN A 180 -16.41 2.56 19.86
N LEU A 181 -15.41 2.59 18.94
CA LEU A 181 -15.58 2.29 17.52
C LEU A 181 -15.15 0.84 17.16
N ASN A 182 -14.63 0.07 18.10
CA ASN A 182 -14.26 -1.35 17.98
C ASN A 182 -15.31 -2.24 18.66
#